data_cd8ed03ad65032d5eef3d0b6b9a4ff45
#
_entry.id   cd8ed03ad65032d5eef3d0b6b9a4ff45
#
_cell.length_a   1.000
_cell.length_b   1.000
_cell.length_c   1.000
_cell.angle_alpha   90.00
_cell.angle_beta   90.00
_cell.angle_gamma   90.00
#
_symmetry.space_group_name_H-M   'P 1'
#
loop_
_entity.id
_entity.type
_entity.pdbx_description
1 polymer ?
#
loop_
_entity_poly.entity_id
_entity_poly.type
_entity_poly.pdbx_seq_one_letter_code
_entity_poly.pdbx_strand_id
1 'polypeptide(L)'
;MNGGGALGLTFSLLLGFWSYCRPFKVTYCIGYWLEKGLVFASDSRTNAGVDYISSYSKMHVFQPTSDRLFVLLAAGNLSTTQAVVNHIQRDLDQEIGSQASVNEDLRSCHYLFEAAAYVGAVSVAVQEKHCTALKQAGTSAEASFILGGQIGSEPHGLFMVYPQGNAVMATPQTPYLQIGESKYGKPPLDNVGNINLSLEDAARLCLISEVLTYRSNLTVGPPFELAIVPRDRHTVAHRATFEAEAPELAAMIDTWSSIQREALHRLPSFIWEQNQARV
;
A
#
# COMPACT_ATOMS: atom_id res chain seq x y z
N MET A 1 -24.37 -74.26 11.72
CA MET A 1 -22.97 -74.38 11.28
C MET A 1 -22.59 -73.04 10.71
N ASN A 2 -21.63 -72.46 11.29
CA ASN A 2 -21.27 -71.06 11.34
C ASN A 2 -20.85 -70.43 10.02
N GLY A 3 -21.35 -69.22 9.71
CA GLY A 3 -20.84 -68.34 8.70
C GLY A 3 -20.80 -66.93 9.24
N GLY A 4 -19.65 -66.49 9.73
CA GLY A 4 -19.45 -65.14 10.19
C GLY A 4 -19.21 -64.17 9.01
N GLY A 5 -20.05 -63.16 8.87
CA GLY A 5 -19.89 -62.05 7.93
C GLY A 5 -19.12 -60.94 8.59
N ALA A 6 -17.93 -60.64 8.08
CA ALA A 6 -17.16 -59.47 8.47
C ALA A 6 -17.67 -58.21 7.77
N LEU A 7 -18.18 -57.26 8.55
CA LEU A 7 -18.49 -55.90 8.11
C LEU A 7 -17.20 -55.08 7.93
N GLY A 8 -16.80 -54.89 6.70
CA GLY A 8 -15.71 -53.99 6.33
C GLY A 8 -16.18 -52.54 6.37
N LEU A 9 -15.83 -51.82 7.43
CA LEU A 9 -15.95 -50.36 7.52
C LEU A 9 -14.83 -49.74 6.66
N THR A 10 -15.19 -49.28 5.47
CA THR A 10 -14.33 -48.40 4.67
C THR A 10 -14.38 -47.00 5.25
N PHE A 11 -13.35 -46.61 6.00
CA PHE A 11 -13.10 -45.22 6.38
C PHE A 11 -12.65 -44.47 5.13
N SER A 12 -13.56 -43.77 4.49
CA SER A 12 -13.26 -42.79 3.45
C SER A 12 -12.76 -41.53 4.13
N LEU A 13 -11.45 -41.40 4.24
CA LEU A 13 -10.76 -40.15 4.66
C LEU A 13 -10.95 -39.13 3.55
N LEU A 14 -11.99 -38.31 3.65
CA LEU A 14 -12.13 -37.04 2.94
C LEU A 14 -11.12 -36.07 3.54
N LEU A 15 -9.87 -36.15 3.08
CA LEU A 15 -8.90 -35.08 3.21
C LEU A 15 -9.35 -33.94 2.28
N GLY A 16 -10.21 -33.09 2.80
CA GLY A 16 -10.46 -31.78 2.23
C GLY A 16 -9.17 -30.95 2.32
N PHE A 17 -8.33 -31.01 1.29
CA PHE A 17 -7.29 -30.02 1.07
C PHE A 17 -7.96 -28.67 0.83
N TRP A 18 -8.20 -27.94 1.91
CA TRP A 18 -8.44 -26.52 1.84
C TRP A 18 -7.09 -25.86 1.45
N SER A 19 -6.85 -25.81 0.14
CA SER A 19 -5.81 -25.00 -0.42
C SER A 19 -6.21 -23.53 -0.19
N TYR A 20 -5.83 -23.00 0.97
CA TYR A 20 -5.79 -21.57 1.21
C TYR A 20 -4.66 -21.00 0.35
N CYS A 21 -4.92 -20.89 -0.95
CA CYS A 21 -4.11 -20.05 -1.81
C CYS A 21 -4.43 -18.61 -1.41
N ARG A 22 -3.77 -18.09 -0.36
CA ARG A 22 -3.76 -16.65 -0.12
C ARG A 22 -3.13 -16.03 -1.35
N PRO A 23 -3.81 -15.13 -2.06
CA PRO A 23 -3.17 -14.43 -3.16
C PRO A 23 -1.89 -13.81 -2.63
N PHE A 24 -0.76 -14.06 -3.29
CA PHE A 24 0.49 -13.40 -2.96
C PHE A 24 0.25 -11.89 -3.07
N LYS A 25 0.45 -11.16 -1.97
CA LYS A 25 0.45 -9.72 -2.00
C LYS A 25 1.73 -9.28 -2.72
N VAL A 26 1.58 -8.65 -3.88
CA VAL A 26 2.65 -8.41 -4.87
C VAL A 26 3.05 -6.93 -4.91
N THR A 27 2.74 -6.16 -3.91
CA THR A 27 2.89 -4.70 -3.92
C THR A 27 3.12 -4.24 -2.50
N TYR A 28 3.85 -3.17 -2.33
CA TYR A 28 3.88 -2.45 -1.08
C TYR A 28 3.76 -0.94 -1.34
N CYS A 29 2.81 -0.29 -0.70
CA CYS A 29 2.64 1.15 -0.79
C CYS A 29 2.35 1.71 0.60
N ILE A 30 2.86 2.92 0.85
CA ILE A 30 2.72 3.64 2.11
C ILE A 30 2.24 5.06 1.83
N GLY A 31 1.21 5.51 2.56
CA GLY A 31 0.90 6.91 2.74
C GLY A 31 1.18 7.32 4.18
N TYR A 32 1.81 8.46 4.38
CA TYR A 32 2.11 9.00 5.70
C TYR A 32 1.47 10.37 5.88
N TRP A 33 0.66 10.52 6.92
CA TRP A 33 0.01 11.77 7.30
C TRP A 33 0.80 12.46 8.42
N LEU A 34 1.17 13.71 8.21
CA LEU A 34 1.98 14.51 9.11
C LEU A 34 1.30 15.88 9.31
N GLU A 35 1.59 16.57 10.38
CA GLU A 35 1.09 17.94 10.57
C GLU A 35 1.50 18.89 9.43
N LYS A 36 2.66 18.64 8.82
CA LYS A 36 3.25 19.48 7.76
C LYS A 36 2.84 19.07 6.34
N GLY A 37 2.09 17.98 6.18
CA GLY A 37 1.67 17.49 4.86
C GLY A 37 1.65 15.96 4.76
N LEU A 38 1.82 15.47 3.55
CA LEU A 38 1.73 14.04 3.22
C LEU A 38 3.02 13.56 2.54
N VAL A 39 3.36 12.31 2.82
CA VAL A 39 4.43 11.58 2.12
C VAL A 39 3.85 10.29 1.57
N PHE A 40 4.22 9.94 0.35
CA PHE A 40 3.81 8.71 -0.32
C PHE A 40 5.03 7.97 -0.83
N ALA A 41 5.05 6.66 -0.64
CA ALA A 41 6.04 5.78 -1.24
C ALA A 41 5.37 4.53 -1.80
N SER A 42 5.92 3.99 -2.87
CA SER A 42 5.49 2.73 -3.46
C SER A 42 6.63 2.01 -4.14
N ASP A 43 6.57 0.69 -4.17
CA ASP A 43 7.31 -0.09 -5.15
C ASP A 43 6.64 0.01 -6.53
N SER A 44 7.33 -0.40 -7.59
CA SER A 44 6.76 -0.48 -8.93
C SER A 44 6.84 -1.87 -9.55
N ARG A 45 7.44 -2.84 -8.85
CA ARG A 45 7.55 -4.20 -9.35
C ARG A 45 6.18 -4.85 -9.50
N THR A 46 5.98 -5.51 -10.62
CA THR A 46 4.79 -6.32 -10.90
C THR A 46 5.22 -7.68 -11.44
N ASN A 47 4.71 -8.74 -10.84
CA ASN A 47 4.99 -10.11 -11.23
C ASN A 47 3.72 -10.72 -11.83
N ALA A 48 3.78 -11.08 -13.11
CA ALA A 48 2.73 -11.83 -13.82
C ALA A 48 3.10 -13.31 -14.00
N GLY A 49 3.81 -13.89 -13.01
CA GLY A 49 4.39 -15.24 -13.05
C GLY A 49 5.89 -15.23 -12.72
N VAL A 50 6.53 -16.41 -12.72
CA VAL A 50 7.93 -16.56 -12.26
C VAL A 50 8.91 -15.80 -13.17
N ASP A 51 8.59 -15.65 -14.46
CA ASP A 51 9.49 -15.11 -15.48
C ASP A 51 9.05 -13.75 -16.05
N TYR A 52 7.93 -13.19 -15.59
CA TYR A 52 7.41 -11.92 -16.07
C TYR A 52 7.47 -10.85 -14.98
N ILE A 53 8.63 -10.23 -14.84
CA ILE A 53 8.84 -9.05 -13.99
C ILE A 53 8.70 -7.81 -14.89
N SER A 54 7.77 -6.94 -14.55
CA SER A 54 7.56 -5.65 -15.22
C SER A 54 7.47 -4.55 -14.17
N SER A 55 7.75 -3.32 -14.57
CA SER A 55 7.60 -2.15 -13.71
C SER A 55 6.38 -1.35 -14.15
N TYR A 56 5.47 -1.10 -13.22
CA TYR A 56 4.31 -0.23 -13.40
C TYR A 56 4.22 0.73 -12.23
N SER A 57 4.09 2.01 -12.51
CA SER A 57 3.82 3.00 -11.47
C SER A 57 2.53 2.63 -10.73
N LYS A 58 2.60 2.66 -9.41
CA LYS A 58 1.46 2.45 -8.52
C LYS A 58 1.02 3.75 -7.86
N MET A 59 1.71 4.85 -8.21
CA MET A 59 1.46 6.19 -7.69
C MET A 59 0.93 7.10 -8.81
N HIS A 60 -0.29 7.55 -8.65
CA HIS A 60 -0.99 8.41 -9.60
C HIS A 60 -1.31 9.75 -8.93
N VAL A 61 -1.07 10.85 -9.65
CA VAL A 61 -1.31 12.20 -9.16
C VAL A 61 -2.40 12.84 -10.01
N PHE A 62 -3.44 13.35 -9.36
CA PHE A 62 -4.54 14.07 -9.99
C PHE A 62 -4.61 15.48 -9.44
N GLN A 63 -4.57 16.47 -10.33
CA GLN A 63 -4.74 17.88 -10.00
C GLN A 63 -5.84 18.47 -10.89
N PRO A 64 -7.11 18.16 -10.62
CA PRO A 64 -8.21 18.55 -11.49
C PRO A 64 -8.42 20.07 -11.59
N THR A 65 -8.05 20.78 -10.53
CA THR A 65 -8.09 22.26 -10.45
C THR A 65 -6.91 22.75 -9.59
N SER A 66 -6.64 24.06 -9.62
CA SER A 66 -5.50 24.64 -8.89
C SER A 66 -5.65 24.61 -7.36
N ASP A 67 -6.87 24.39 -6.87
CA ASP A 67 -7.20 24.39 -5.43
C ASP A 67 -7.26 22.99 -4.83
N ARG A 68 -6.93 21.93 -5.57
CA ARG A 68 -6.98 20.55 -5.06
C ARG A 68 -5.95 19.65 -5.68
N LEU A 69 -5.44 18.75 -4.86
CA LEU A 69 -4.48 17.72 -5.26
C LEU A 69 -4.87 16.39 -4.62
N PHE A 70 -4.76 15.33 -5.40
CA PHE A 70 -4.93 13.96 -4.93
C PHE A 70 -3.75 13.10 -5.38
N VAL A 71 -3.23 12.30 -4.47
CA VAL A 71 -2.27 11.22 -4.77
C VAL A 71 -2.95 9.91 -4.44
N LEU A 72 -2.97 9.02 -5.42
CA LEU A 72 -3.59 7.69 -5.33
C LEU A 72 -2.50 6.63 -5.46
N LEU A 73 -2.33 5.80 -4.43
CA LEU A 73 -1.54 4.58 -4.47
C LEU A 73 -2.46 3.39 -4.69
N ALA A 74 -2.01 2.40 -5.46
CA ALA A 74 -2.83 1.26 -5.86
C ALA A 74 -2.12 -0.08 -5.60
N ALA A 75 -2.84 -1.06 -5.03
CA ALA A 75 -2.36 -2.41 -4.81
C ALA A 75 -3.46 -3.44 -5.12
N GLY A 76 -3.07 -4.61 -5.59
CA GLY A 76 -3.98 -5.70 -5.92
C GLY A 76 -3.88 -6.14 -7.38
N ASN A 77 -5.00 -6.49 -7.99
CA ASN A 77 -5.02 -6.91 -9.40
C ASN A 77 -4.67 -5.73 -10.32
N LEU A 78 -3.62 -5.86 -11.12
CA LEU A 78 -3.12 -4.79 -11.98
C LEU A 78 -4.17 -4.32 -13.00
N SER A 79 -4.91 -5.24 -13.61
CA SER A 79 -5.93 -4.85 -14.59
C SER A 79 -7.07 -4.06 -13.94
N THR A 80 -7.42 -4.39 -12.70
CA THR A 80 -8.42 -3.66 -11.91
C THR A 80 -7.90 -2.28 -11.53
N THR A 81 -6.68 -2.18 -10.99
CA THR A 81 -6.11 -0.89 -10.57
C THR A 81 -5.95 0.06 -11.75
N GLN A 82 -5.45 -0.42 -12.90
CA GLN A 82 -5.36 0.38 -14.12
C GLN A 82 -6.74 0.82 -14.64
N ALA A 83 -7.73 -0.06 -14.61
CA ALA A 83 -9.08 0.30 -15.03
C ALA A 83 -9.67 1.40 -14.12
N VAL A 84 -9.47 1.32 -12.80
CA VAL A 84 -9.92 2.36 -11.86
C VAL A 84 -9.26 3.70 -12.17
N VAL A 85 -7.94 3.74 -12.34
CA VAL A 85 -7.19 4.95 -12.70
C VAL A 85 -7.69 5.54 -14.03
N ASN A 86 -7.91 4.69 -15.04
CA ASN A 86 -8.43 5.12 -16.34
C ASN A 86 -9.87 5.66 -16.25
N HIS A 87 -10.71 5.09 -15.38
CA HIS A 87 -12.05 5.62 -15.14
C HIS A 87 -11.99 7.00 -14.49
N ILE A 88 -11.16 7.17 -13.46
CA ILE A 88 -10.95 8.47 -12.80
C ILE A 88 -10.45 9.50 -13.84
N GLN A 89 -9.43 9.15 -14.63
CA GLN A 89 -8.89 10.06 -15.64
C GLN A 89 -9.94 10.43 -16.69
N ARG A 90 -10.69 9.46 -17.20
CA ARG A 90 -11.78 9.71 -18.15
C ARG A 90 -12.82 10.68 -17.57
N ASP A 91 -13.21 10.48 -16.31
CA ASP A 91 -14.21 11.34 -15.67
C ASP A 91 -13.69 12.77 -15.51
N LEU A 92 -12.37 12.93 -15.27
CA LEU A 92 -11.71 14.23 -15.22
C LEU A 92 -11.52 14.89 -16.60
N ASP A 93 -11.42 14.11 -17.68
CA ASP A 93 -11.25 14.62 -19.04
C ASP A 93 -12.61 15.06 -19.68
N GLN A 94 -13.74 14.67 -19.10
CA GLN A 94 -15.06 15.08 -19.59
C GLN A 94 -15.32 16.56 -19.32
N GLU A 95 -15.89 17.25 -20.30
CA GLU A 95 -16.30 18.66 -20.14
C GLU A 95 -17.40 18.80 -19.07
N ILE A 96 -17.24 19.79 -18.19
CA ILE A 96 -18.25 20.15 -17.17
C ILE A 96 -19.53 20.57 -17.91
N GLY A 97 -20.64 19.86 -17.65
CA GLY A 97 -21.94 20.17 -18.25
C GLY A 97 -22.37 19.25 -19.41
N SER A 98 -21.59 18.26 -19.81
CA SER A 98 -22.08 17.17 -20.66
C SER A 98 -23.14 16.36 -19.91
N GLN A 99 -24.19 15.87 -20.60
CA GLN A 99 -25.28 15.06 -20.00
C GLN A 99 -24.78 13.80 -19.26
N ALA A 100 -23.51 13.44 -19.43
CA ALA A 100 -22.84 12.31 -18.74
C ALA A 100 -22.23 12.71 -17.37
N SER A 101 -22.15 14.00 -17.03
CA SER A 101 -21.49 14.52 -15.81
C SER A 101 -22.41 14.63 -14.60
N VAL A 102 -23.41 13.76 -14.48
CA VAL A 102 -24.30 13.72 -13.30
C VAL A 102 -23.62 13.02 -12.09
N ASN A 103 -22.49 12.41 -12.32
CA ASN A 103 -21.77 11.68 -11.26
C ASN A 103 -20.75 12.59 -10.57
N GLU A 104 -20.69 12.50 -9.24
CA GLU A 104 -19.62 13.07 -8.43
C GLU A 104 -18.26 12.55 -8.94
N ASP A 105 -17.31 13.46 -9.07
CA ASP A 105 -15.91 13.13 -9.43
C ASP A 105 -14.94 13.94 -8.54
N LEU A 106 -13.65 13.77 -8.72
CA LEU A 106 -12.64 14.48 -7.92
C LEU A 106 -12.68 16.02 -8.07
N ARG A 107 -13.35 16.56 -9.10
CA ARG A 107 -13.55 18.01 -9.28
C ARG A 107 -14.67 18.54 -8.40
N SER A 108 -15.73 17.75 -8.22
CA SER A 108 -16.96 18.15 -7.54
C SER A 108 -16.96 17.87 -6.03
N CYS A 109 -16.09 16.98 -5.55
CA CYS A 109 -15.97 16.67 -4.13
C CYS A 109 -15.64 17.93 -3.30
N HIS A 110 -16.33 18.10 -2.17
CA HIS A 110 -16.07 19.17 -1.21
C HIS A 110 -15.12 18.71 -0.10
N TYR A 111 -15.14 17.41 0.23
CA TYR A 111 -14.35 16.81 1.29
C TYR A 111 -13.58 15.58 0.79
N LEU A 112 -12.44 15.29 1.42
CA LEU A 112 -11.62 14.13 1.05
C LEU A 112 -12.32 12.79 1.27
N PHE A 113 -13.24 12.69 2.23
CA PHE A 113 -14.00 11.45 2.43
C PHE A 113 -14.94 11.16 1.25
N GLU A 114 -15.46 12.21 0.58
CA GLU A 114 -16.28 12.06 -0.64
C GLU A 114 -15.40 11.57 -1.80
N ALA A 115 -14.20 12.13 -1.93
CA ALA A 115 -13.22 11.66 -2.91
C ALA A 115 -12.83 10.18 -2.67
N ALA A 116 -12.65 9.78 -1.41
CA ALA A 116 -12.39 8.38 -1.06
C ALA A 116 -13.59 7.47 -1.37
N ALA A 117 -14.81 7.94 -1.12
CA ALA A 117 -16.04 7.22 -1.46
C ALA A 117 -16.21 7.06 -2.98
N TYR A 118 -15.91 8.13 -3.75
CA TYR A 118 -15.90 8.06 -5.22
C TYR A 118 -14.92 7.01 -5.73
N VAL A 119 -13.65 7.03 -5.27
CA VAL A 119 -12.66 6.01 -5.64
C VAL A 119 -13.15 4.61 -5.28
N GLY A 120 -13.77 4.45 -4.10
CA GLY A 120 -14.37 3.21 -3.65
C GLY A 120 -15.48 2.71 -4.58
N ALA A 121 -16.40 3.59 -4.97
CA ALA A 121 -17.49 3.25 -5.89
C ALA A 121 -16.97 2.83 -7.27
N VAL A 122 -16.00 3.57 -7.83
CA VAL A 122 -15.35 3.20 -9.11
C VAL A 122 -14.66 1.85 -8.99
N SER A 123 -13.95 1.60 -7.88
CA SER A 123 -13.25 0.34 -7.64
C SER A 123 -14.21 -0.85 -7.59
N VAL A 124 -15.31 -0.73 -6.85
CA VAL A 124 -16.34 -1.79 -6.75
C VAL A 124 -16.95 -2.08 -8.12
N ALA A 125 -17.33 -1.04 -8.88
CA ALA A 125 -17.92 -1.21 -10.20
C ALA A 125 -16.97 -1.95 -11.18
N VAL A 126 -15.66 -1.64 -11.15
CA VAL A 126 -14.64 -2.33 -11.96
C VAL A 126 -14.48 -3.79 -11.50
N GLN A 127 -14.41 -4.03 -10.20
CA GLN A 127 -14.27 -5.38 -9.65
C GLN A 127 -15.47 -6.27 -10.01
N GLU A 128 -16.70 -5.79 -9.83
CA GLU A 128 -17.92 -6.51 -10.16
C GLU A 128 -17.98 -6.93 -11.62
N LYS A 129 -17.56 -6.05 -12.53
CA LYS A 129 -17.52 -6.34 -13.98
C LYS A 129 -16.64 -7.53 -14.33
N HIS A 130 -15.56 -7.77 -13.58
CA HIS A 130 -14.55 -8.76 -13.92
C HIS A 130 -14.46 -9.94 -12.93
N CYS A 131 -15.09 -9.85 -11.75
CA CYS A 131 -14.92 -10.80 -10.66
C CYS A 131 -15.22 -12.26 -11.07
N THR A 132 -16.26 -12.50 -11.84
CA THR A 132 -16.66 -13.87 -12.25
C THR A 132 -15.59 -14.52 -13.13
N ALA A 133 -15.11 -13.81 -14.16
CA ALA A 133 -14.09 -14.32 -15.08
C ALA A 133 -12.75 -14.55 -14.39
N LEU A 134 -12.32 -13.60 -13.55
CA LEU A 134 -11.07 -13.70 -12.80
C LEU A 134 -11.12 -14.82 -11.76
N LYS A 135 -12.25 -15.01 -11.09
CA LYS A 135 -12.42 -16.12 -10.14
C LYS A 135 -12.38 -17.48 -10.84
N GLN A 136 -12.97 -17.60 -12.05
CA GLN A 136 -12.86 -18.82 -12.87
C GLN A 136 -11.43 -19.11 -13.29
N ALA A 137 -10.61 -18.06 -13.51
CA ALA A 137 -9.18 -18.17 -13.81
C ALA A 137 -8.31 -18.39 -12.56
N GLY A 138 -8.90 -18.57 -11.36
CA GLY A 138 -8.16 -18.79 -10.11
C GLY A 138 -7.48 -17.55 -9.54
N THR A 139 -7.89 -16.34 -9.96
CA THR A 139 -7.33 -15.08 -9.46
C THR A 139 -8.43 -14.17 -8.90
N SER A 140 -8.03 -13.12 -8.17
CA SER A 140 -8.94 -12.14 -7.57
C SER A 140 -8.97 -10.84 -8.39
N ALA A 141 -10.13 -10.19 -8.44
CA ALA A 141 -10.28 -8.83 -8.97
C ALA A 141 -9.98 -7.75 -7.90
N GLU A 142 -9.70 -8.15 -6.67
CA GLU A 142 -9.55 -7.23 -5.56
C GLU A 142 -8.44 -6.19 -5.78
N ALA A 143 -8.76 -4.96 -5.42
CA ALA A 143 -7.85 -3.84 -5.37
C ALA A 143 -8.09 -3.01 -4.10
N SER A 144 -7.01 -2.46 -3.55
CA SER A 144 -7.03 -1.51 -2.43
C SER A 144 -6.27 -0.27 -2.84
N PHE A 145 -6.66 0.87 -2.28
CA PHE A 145 -6.02 2.14 -2.61
C PHE A 145 -5.70 2.93 -1.34
N ILE A 146 -4.69 3.79 -1.44
CA ILE A 146 -4.49 4.89 -0.50
C ILE A 146 -4.71 6.16 -1.28
N LEU A 147 -5.67 6.98 -0.85
CA LEU A 147 -5.94 8.31 -1.37
C LEU A 147 -5.51 9.33 -0.34
N GLY A 148 -4.63 10.22 -0.70
CA GLY A 148 -4.30 11.38 0.12
C GLY A 148 -4.32 12.65 -0.69
N GLY A 149 -4.52 13.77 -0.02
CA GLY A 149 -4.58 15.05 -0.72
C GLY A 149 -5.13 16.17 0.12
N GLN A 150 -5.52 17.24 -0.57
CA GLN A 150 -6.16 18.41 0.03
C GLN A 150 -7.09 19.09 -0.97
N ILE A 151 -8.21 19.63 -0.48
CA ILE A 151 -9.21 20.35 -1.25
C ILE A 151 -9.38 21.74 -0.62
N GLY A 152 -9.11 22.80 -1.38
CA GLY A 152 -9.26 24.18 -0.93
C GLY A 152 -8.55 24.46 0.40
N SER A 153 -9.27 25.04 1.34
CA SER A 153 -8.81 25.31 2.70
C SER A 153 -9.09 24.19 3.70
N GLU A 154 -9.71 23.07 3.24
CA GLU A 154 -9.96 21.92 4.09
C GLU A 154 -8.64 21.29 4.55
N PRO A 155 -8.59 20.62 5.71
CA PRO A 155 -7.42 19.93 6.16
C PRO A 155 -7.00 18.84 5.14
N HIS A 156 -5.69 18.72 4.91
CA HIS A 156 -5.16 17.59 4.17
C HIS A 156 -5.45 16.28 4.92
N GLY A 157 -5.66 15.19 4.20
CA GLY A 157 -6.04 13.92 4.77
C GLY A 157 -5.48 12.74 3.99
N LEU A 158 -5.57 11.56 4.61
CA LEU A 158 -5.10 10.30 4.06
C LEU A 158 -6.13 9.21 4.36
N PHE A 159 -6.58 8.50 3.32
CA PHE A 159 -7.59 7.46 3.41
C PHE A 159 -7.09 6.16 2.78
N MET A 160 -7.40 5.04 3.40
CA MET A 160 -7.28 3.71 2.78
C MET A 160 -8.65 3.23 2.34
N VAL A 161 -8.79 2.96 1.05
CA VAL A 161 -10.00 2.42 0.42
C VAL A 161 -9.82 0.90 0.29
N TYR A 162 -10.72 0.17 0.92
CA TYR A 162 -10.75 -1.30 0.89
C TYR A 162 -11.36 -1.84 -0.40
N PRO A 163 -11.15 -3.13 -0.73
CA PRO A 163 -11.77 -3.75 -1.90
C PRO A 163 -13.31 -3.63 -1.92
N GLN A 164 -13.94 -3.54 -0.75
CA GLN A 164 -15.38 -3.38 -0.60
C GLN A 164 -15.88 -1.96 -0.87
N GLY A 165 -14.96 -1.02 -1.16
CA GLY A 165 -15.28 0.38 -1.47
C GLY A 165 -15.39 1.31 -0.25
N ASN A 166 -15.44 0.76 0.97
CA ASN A 166 -15.41 1.57 2.19
C ASN A 166 -13.99 2.07 2.48
N ALA A 167 -13.88 3.17 3.22
CA ALA A 167 -12.60 3.78 3.54
C ALA A 167 -12.41 4.01 5.04
N VAL A 168 -11.14 4.04 5.47
CA VAL A 168 -10.73 4.49 6.81
C VAL A 168 -9.72 5.61 6.67
N MET A 169 -9.75 6.56 7.61
CA MET A 169 -8.86 7.71 7.63
C MET A 169 -7.69 7.49 8.58
N ALA A 170 -6.51 7.99 8.22
CA ALA A 170 -5.39 8.11 9.13
C ALA A 170 -5.70 9.06 10.29
N THR A 171 -5.14 8.80 11.45
CA THR A 171 -5.33 9.60 12.67
C THR A 171 -3.97 9.93 13.30
N PRO A 172 -3.89 10.88 14.24
CA PRO A 172 -2.64 11.15 14.95
C PRO A 172 -2.02 9.92 15.64
N GLN A 173 -2.85 8.96 16.05
CA GLN A 173 -2.41 7.71 16.68
C GLN A 173 -1.99 6.65 15.64
N THR A 174 -2.50 6.76 14.42
CA THR A 174 -2.17 5.88 13.30
C THR A 174 -1.88 6.76 12.08
N PRO A 175 -0.71 7.42 12.04
CA PRO A 175 -0.43 8.47 11.07
C PRO A 175 -0.02 7.95 9.70
N TYR A 176 0.08 6.64 9.50
CA TYR A 176 0.40 6.04 8.23
C TYR A 176 -0.59 4.94 7.86
N LEU A 177 -0.76 4.72 6.57
CA LEU A 177 -1.57 3.66 6.01
C LEU A 177 -0.72 2.86 5.02
N GLN A 178 -0.96 1.55 4.97
CA GLN A 178 -0.22 0.62 4.13
C GLN A 178 -1.18 -0.28 3.36
N ILE A 179 -0.87 -0.53 2.09
CA ILE A 179 -1.56 -1.53 1.26
C ILE A 179 -0.55 -2.48 0.64
N GLY A 180 -1.00 -3.68 0.31
CA GLY A 180 -0.13 -4.74 -0.20
C GLY A 180 0.57 -5.51 0.94
N GLU A 181 1.88 -5.75 0.81
CA GLU A 181 2.68 -6.50 1.79
C GLU A 181 3.15 -5.62 2.94
N SER A 182 2.33 -5.51 3.96
CA SER A 182 2.55 -4.57 5.07
C SER A 182 3.39 -5.10 6.23
N LYS A 183 3.70 -6.41 6.29
CA LYS A 183 4.33 -7.02 7.47
C LYS A 183 5.75 -6.55 7.71
N TYR A 184 6.56 -6.53 6.65
CA TYR A 184 8.00 -6.31 6.78
C TYR A 184 8.37 -4.83 6.90
N GLY A 185 7.55 -3.95 6.33
CA GLY A 185 7.73 -2.51 6.40
C GLY A 185 7.15 -1.84 7.65
N LYS A 186 6.26 -2.53 8.37
CA LYS A 186 5.55 -1.96 9.54
C LYS A 186 6.45 -1.66 10.74
N PRO A 187 7.39 -2.53 11.16
CA PRO A 187 8.18 -2.30 12.37
C PRO A 187 8.93 -0.96 12.43
N PRO A 188 9.65 -0.50 11.40
CA PRO A 188 10.29 0.81 11.47
C PRO A 188 9.28 1.96 11.59
N LEU A 189 8.12 1.86 10.94
CA LEU A 189 7.06 2.87 11.01
C LEU A 189 6.49 2.97 12.44
N ASP A 190 6.23 1.85 13.09
CA ASP A 190 5.70 1.81 14.46
C ASP A 190 6.72 2.32 15.49
N ASN A 191 8.02 2.00 15.30
CA ASN A 191 9.04 2.29 16.31
C ASN A 191 9.54 3.74 16.25
N VAL A 192 9.58 4.34 15.07
CA VAL A 192 10.20 5.65 14.83
C VAL A 192 9.16 6.69 14.40
N GLY A 193 8.08 6.24 13.75
CA GLY A 193 7.09 7.11 13.14
C GLY A 193 6.25 7.88 14.15
N ASN A 194 6.04 9.16 13.87
CA ASN A 194 5.08 10.01 14.58
C ASN A 194 4.67 11.20 13.69
N ILE A 195 3.60 11.90 14.04
CA ILE A 195 3.02 12.99 13.22
C ILE A 195 3.87 14.25 13.13
N ASN A 196 4.86 14.41 14.01
CA ASN A 196 5.71 15.59 14.12
C ASN A 196 7.01 15.47 13.34
N LEU A 197 7.28 14.34 12.68
CA LEU A 197 8.44 14.19 11.82
C LEU A 197 8.48 15.30 10.75
N SER A 198 9.68 15.65 10.30
CA SER A 198 9.81 16.43 9.07
C SER A 198 9.32 15.61 7.88
N LEU A 199 8.90 16.29 6.80
CA LEU A 199 8.51 15.59 5.56
C LEU A 199 9.65 14.74 5.01
N GLU A 200 10.88 15.24 5.12
CA GLU A 200 12.10 14.56 4.67
C GLU A 200 12.41 13.31 5.53
N ASP A 201 12.23 13.39 6.86
CA ASP A 201 12.46 12.23 7.72
C ASP A 201 11.39 11.17 7.54
N ALA A 202 10.13 11.58 7.36
CA ALA A 202 9.07 10.65 7.00
C ALA A 202 9.32 10.00 5.63
N ALA A 203 9.84 10.76 4.65
CA ALA A 203 10.22 10.22 3.34
C ALA A 203 11.33 9.17 3.45
N ARG A 204 12.39 9.44 4.24
CA ARG A 204 13.44 8.46 4.53
C ARG A 204 12.88 7.21 5.22
N LEU A 205 11.98 7.39 6.19
CA LEU A 205 11.37 6.30 6.92
C LEU A 205 10.48 5.42 6.01
N CYS A 206 9.73 6.03 5.09
CA CYS A 206 8.96 5.31 4.08
C CYS A 206 9.88 4.51 3.14
N LEU A 207 10.98 5.10 2.65
CA LEU A 207 11.94 4.39 1.80
C LEU A 207 12.64 3.23 2.53
N ILE A 208 13.03 3.41 3.79
CA ILE A 208 13.56 2.31 4.62
C ILE A 208 12.52 1.19 4.75
N SER A 209 11.26 1.53 4.96
CA SER A 209 10.16 0.56 5.04
C SER A 209 9.99 -0.22 3.73
N GLU A 210 10.04 0.45 2.56
CA GLU A 210 10.03 -0.17 1.23
C GLU A 210 11.21 -1.15 1.05
N VAL A 211 12.41 -0.70 1.38
CA VAL A 211 13.64 -1.51 1.21
C VAL A 211 13.65 -2.73 2.14
N LEU A 212 13.22 -2.60 3.39
CA LEU A 212 13.12 -3.74 4.31
C LEU A 212 12.09 -4.76 3.81
N THR A 213 11.00 -4.29 3.21
CA THR A 213 10.01 -5.16 2.57
C THR A 213 10.61 -5.86 1.36
N TYR A 214 11.29 -5.15 0.47
CA TYR A 214 11.99 -5.72 -0.69
C TYR A 214 13.00 -6.80 -0.31
N ARG A 215 13.78 -6.60 0.76
CA ARG A 215 14.77 -7.58 1.24
C ARG A 215 14.12 -8.85 1.81
N SER A 216 12.86 -8.78 2.20
CA SER A 216 12.13 -9.86 2.85
C SER A 216 11.07 -10.51 1.94
N ASN A 217 10.68 -9.86 0.85
CA ASN A 217 9.66 -10.33 -0.08
C ASN A 217 10.05 -10.03 -1.53
N LEU A 218 10.31 -11.07 -2.31
CA LEU A 218 10.74 -10.98 -3.71
C LEU A 218 9.71 -10.34 -4.64
N THR A 219 8.46 -10.27 -4.23
CA THR A 219 7.37 -9.71 -5.04
C THR A 219 7.29 -8.18 -4.98
N VAL A 220 7.97 -7.56 -4.03
CA VAL A 220 8.12 -6.11 -3.86
C VAL A 220 9.51 -5.72 -4.36
N GLY A 221 9.63 -4.60 -5.04
CA GLY A 221 10.96 -4.16 -5.47
C GLY A 221 11.00 -2.89 -6.31
N PRO A 222 12.20 -2.36 -6.50
CA PRO A 222 12.44 -1.15 -7.25
C PRO A 222 11.99 -1.27 -8.72
N PRO A 223 11.81 -0.12 -9.41
CA PRO A 223 11.99 1.25 -8.89
C PRO A 223 11.05 1.60 -7.74
N PHE A 224 11.56 2.35 -6.73
CA PHE A 224 10.70 2.91 -5.69
C PHE A 224 10.34 4.34 -6.04
N GLU A 225 9.07 4.68 -5.94
CA GLU A 225 8.56 6.03 -6.15
C GLU A 225 8.31 6.72 -4.82
N LEU A 226 8.62 8.00 -4.74
CA LEU A 226 8.41 8.86 -3.58
C LEU A 226 7.74 10.16 -4.01
N ALA A 227 6.76 10.63 -3.25
CA ALA A 227 6.18 11.96 -3.43
C ALA A 227 5.98 12.65 -2.06
N ILE A 228 6.28 13.95 -2.03
CA ILE A 228 6.10 14.83 -0.87
C ILE A 228 5.11 15.92 -1.25
N VAL A 229 4.04 16.05 -0.46
CA VAL A 229 2.99 17.04 -0.62
C VAL A 229 2.93 17.89 0.66
N PRO A 230 3.52 19.09 0.68
CA PRO A 230 3.40 19.99 1.82
C PRO A 230 1.96 20.46 1.99
N ARG A 231 1.56 20.63 3.25
CA ARG A 231 0.27 21.21 3.61
C ARG A 231 0.05 22.56 2.93
N ASP A 232 -1.17 22.80 2.49
CA ASP A 232 -1.64 24.06 1.90
C ASP A 232 -0.94 24.47 0.58
N ARG A 233 -0.32 23.50 -0.11
CA ARG A 233 0.37 23.78 -1.38
C ARG A 233 -0.36 23.30 -2.64
N HIS A 234 -1.24 22.31 -2.54
CA HIS A 234 -1.95 21.68 -3.65
C HIS A 234 -1.05 21.25 -4.82
N THR A 235 0.21 20.99 -4.52
CA THR A 235 1.22 20.53 -5.51
C THR A 235 2.15 19.52 -4.88
N VAL A 236 2.64 18.60 -5.70
CA VAL A 236 3.74 17.71 -5.32
C VAL A 236 5.02 18.55 -5.33
N ALA A 237 5.59 18.82 -4.15
CA ALA A 237 6.82 19.61 -4.04
C ALA A 237 8.05 18.81 -4.50
N HIS A 238 8.09 17.52 -4.20
CA HIS A 238 9.17 16.62 -4.58
C HIS A 238 8.60 15.28 -5.05
N ARG A 239 9.07 14.83 -6.21
CA ARG A 239 8.83 13.48 -6.73
C ARG A 239 10.15 12.89 -7.15
N ALA A 240 10.43 11.66 -6.71
CA ALA A 240 11.66 10.96 -7.04
C ALA A 240 11.37 9.48 -7.33
N THR A 241 12.22 8.91 -8.16
CA THR A 241 12.23 7.47 -8.46
C THR A 241 13.63 6.95 -8.16
N PHE A 242 13.71 5.85 -7.43
CA PHE A 242 14.96 5.23 -7.01
C PHE A 242 15.06 3.84 -7.65
N GLU A 243 16.01 3.69 -8.55
CA GLU A 243 16.37 2.39 -9.13
C GLU A 243 17.08 1.49 -8.10
N ALA A 244 17.21 0.21 -8.40
CA ALA A 244 17.81 -0.76 -7.49
C ALA A 244 19.23 -0.39 -7.05
N GLU A 245 20.00 0.20 -7.95
CA GLU A 245 21.40 0.60 -7.76
C GLU A 245 21.56 2.05 -7.30
N ALA A 246 20.47 2.73 -6.93
CA ALA A 246 20.53 4.11 -6.48
C ALA A 246 21.43 4.24 -5.24
N PRO A 247 22.50 5.07 -5.31
CA PRO A 247 23.47 5.19 -4.22
C PRO A 247 22.85 5.72 -2.93
N GLU A 248 21.78 6.51 -3.03
CA GLU A 248 21.03 7.02 -1.89
C GLU A 248 20.36 5.89 -1.11
N LEU A 249 19.78 4.89 -1.80
CA LEU A 249 19.19 3.71 -1.15
C LEU A 249 20.25 2.88 -0.46
N ALA A 250 21.38 2.64 -1.11
CA ALA A 250 22.49 1.90 -0.51
C ALA A 250 23.00 2.59 0.76
N ALA A 251 23.24 3.90 0.71
CA ALA A 251 23.70 4.68 1.85
C ALA A 251 22.69 4.69 3.02
N MET A 252 21.39 4.80 2.73
CA MET A 252 20.33 4.71 3.74
C MET A 252 20.30 3.34 4.41
N ILE A 253 20.40 2.26 3.62
CA ILE A 253 20.40 0.88 4.13
C ILE A 253 21.61 0.63 5.02
N ASP A 254 22.79 1.03 4.57
CA ASP A 254 24.04 0.81 5.31
C ASP A 254 24.03 1.57 6.62
N THR A 255 23.59 2.83 6.60
CA THR A 255 23.44 3.65 7.80
C THR A 255 22.44 3.02 8.77
N TRP A 256 21.25 2.67 8.30
CA TRP A 256 20.20 2.04 9.11
C TRP A 256 20.69 0.74 9.76
N SER A 257 21.30 -0.14 8.96
CA SER A 257 21.81 -1.43 9.42
C SER A 257 22.99 -1.28 10.40
N SER A 258 23.84 -0.27 10.21
CA SER A 258 24.98 0.02 11.11
C SER A 258 24.48 0.47 12.47
N ILE A 259 23.53 1.41 12.51
CA ILE A 259 22.94 1.90 13.76
C ILE A 259 22.23 0.77 14.52
N GLN A 260 21.49 -0.10 13.81
CA GLN A 260 20.83 -1.24 14.45
C GLN A 260 21.83 -2.23 15.06
N ARG A 261 22.96 -2.51 14.39
CA ARG A 261 24.04 -3.36 14.95
C ARG A 261 24.66 -2.71 16.19
N GLU A 262 24.92 -1.41 16.15
CA GLU A 262 25.41 -0.69 17.32
C GLU A 262 24.43 -0.73 18.48
N ALA A 263 23.13 -0.59 18.21
CA ALA A 263 22.09 -0.66 19.23
C ALA A 263 22.08 -2.00 19.98
N LEU A 264 22.40 -3.13 19.31
CA LEU A 264 22.50 -4.44 19.98
C LEU A 264 23.53 -4.43 21.11
N HIS A 265 24.65 -3.76 20.95
CA HIS A 265 25.71 -3.66 21.98
C HIS A 265 25.34 -2.73 23.15
N ARG A 266 24.30 -1.92 22.99
CA ARG A 266 23.78 -1.00 24.00
C ARG A 266 22.59 -1.59 24.79
N LEU A 267 22.09 -2.76 24.39
CA LEU A 267 21.02 -3.41 25.13
C LEU A 267 21.51 -3.84 26.51
N PRO A 268 20.62 -3.85 27.52
CA PRO A 268 20.98 -4.30 28.86
C PRO A 268 21.50 -5.74 28.86
N SER A 269 22.59 -5.98 29.60
CA SER A 269 23.13 -7.32 29.79
C SER A 269 22.16 -8.24 30.50
N PHE A 270 22.10 -9.50 30.09
CA PHE A 270 21.32 -10.52 30.77
C PHE A 270 21.87 -10.81 32.18
N ILE A 271 21.01 -11.30 33.07
CA ILE A 271 21.40 -11.62 34.45
C ILE A 271 22.58 -12.60 34.54
N TRP A 272 22.62 -13.60 33.64
CA TRP A 272 23.73 -14.57 33.61
C TRP A 272 25.07 -13.95 33.19
N GLU A 273 25.09 -12.92 32.34
CA GLU A 273 26.32 -12.21 31.96
C GLU A 273 26.88 -11.42 33.13
N GLN A 274 26.02 -10.80 33.95
CA GLN A 274 26.42 -10.05 35.15
C GLN A 274 27.05 -10.94 36.23
N ASN A 275 26.63 -12.21 36.27
CA ASN A 275 27.17 -13.17 37.23
C ASN A 275 28.54 -13.73 36.83
N GLN A 276 28.86 -13.75 35.51
CA GLN A 276 30.19 -14.17 35.02
C GLN A 276 31.28 -13.13 35.29
N ALA A 277 30.94 -11.85 35.39
CA ALA A 277 31.89 -10.77 35.67
C ALA A 277 32.29 -10.71 37.19
N ARG A 278 31.71 -11.56 38.05
CA ARG A 278 32.00 -11.63 39.51
C ARG A 278 32.82 -12.85 39.92
N VAL A 279 33.27 -13.67 38.96
CA VAL A 279 34.18 -14.79 39.14
C VAL A 279 35.55 -14.40 38.57
#